data_f2fd37860c3ebf33b5fa2b41b8ec01dd
#
_entry.id   f2fd37860c3ebf33b5fa2b41b8ec01dd
#
_cell.length_a   1.000
_cell.length_b   1.000
_cell.length_c   1.000
_cell.angle_alpha   90.00
_cell.angle_beta   90.00
_cell.angle_gamma   90.00
#
_symmetry.space_group_name_H-M   'P 1'
#
loop_
_entity.id
_entity.type
_entity.pdbx_description
1 polymer ?
#
loop_
_entity_poly.entity_id
_entity_poly.type
_entity_poly.pdbx_seq_one_letter_code
_entity_poly.pdbx_strand_id
1 'polypeptide(L)'
;IMKTIDELVDELAVRLNSGQTVKQKKVAKPVSAPKPEVKKECKKQCKCGGNCKHESPQKMTIAMAKELAEAVEKAATILGVKVVVAIRDEGANLVLLHAMDDSYIASVQASQDKAYTAVALKMPTHIALDESRSGSLDGLTNGNGILLLGGGYPLRTDKKIYGGIGVSGGTKEQDTTLAMVADAYFKARFA
;
A
#
# COMPACT_ATOMS: atom_id res chain seq x y z
N ILE A 1 11.01 1.75 -18.91
CA ILE A 1 12.10 1.66 -17.92
C ILE A 1 11.42 1.58 -16.57
N MET A 2 11.57 0.44 -15.87
CA MET A 2 11.05 0.29 -14.50
C MET A 2 11.89 1.15 -13.58
N LYS A 3 11.26 2.08 -12.87
CA LYS A 3 11.93 2.84 -11.82
C LYS A 3 12.35 1.90 -10.69
N THR A 4 13.54 2.10 -10.16
CA THR A 4 14.00 1.39 -8.95
C THR A 4 13.23 1.87 -7.73
N ILE A 5 13.28 1.11 -6.63
CA ILE A 5 12.66 1.52 -5.36
C ILE A 5 13.22 2.87 -4.93
N ASP A 6 14.54 3.04 -5.06
CA ASP A 6 15.23 4.25 -4.67
C ASP A 6 14.75 5.46 -5.49
N GLU A 7 14.56 5.33 -6.81
CA GLU A 7 14.01 6.38 -7.66
C GLU A 7 12.56 6.76 -7.31
N LEU A 8 11.72 5.79 -6.92
CA LEU A 8 10.34 6.05 -6.49
C LEU A 8 10.29 6.74 -5.13
N VAL A 9 11.16 6.33 -4.22
CA VAL A 9 11.26 6.92 -2.87
C VAL A 9 11.78 8.35 -2.96
N ASP A 10 12.82 8.61 -3.77
CA ASP A 10 13.38 9.96 -3.97
C ASP A 10 12.36 10.91 -4.60
N GLU A 11 11.59 10.47 -5.59
CA GLU A 11 10.53 11.28 -6.21
C GLU A 11 9.42 11.64 -5.21
N LEU A 12 9.05 10.71 -4.33
CA LEU A 12 8.05 10.95 -3.29
C LEU A 12 8.58 11.83 -2.16
N ALA A 13 9.84 11.66 -1.76
CA ALA A 13 10.50 12.51 -0.77
C ALA A 13 10.60 13.97 -1.23
N VAL A 14 10.93 14.21 -2.51
CA VAL A 14 10.94 15.54 -3.10
C VAL A 14 9.55 16.18 -3.09
N ARG A 15 8.49 15.43 -3.38
CA ARG A 15 7.11 15.93 -3.34
C ARG A 15 6.64 16.30 -1.94
N LEU A 16 7.05 15.54 -0.91
CA LEU A 16 6.73 15.83 0.49
C LEU A 16 7.41 17.09 1.01
N ASN A 17 8.70 17.27 0.68
CA ASN A 17 9.46 18.43 1.10
C ASN A 17 9.04 19.72 0.38
N SER A 18 8.40 19.64 -0.78
CA SER A 18 7.92 20.81 -1.54
C SER A 18 6.59 21.38 -1.05
N GLY A 19 5.96 20.81 0.00
CA GLY A 19 4.72 21.31 0.59
C GLY A 19 3.50 21.29 -0.34
N GLN A 20 3.57 20.55 -1.45
CA GLN A 20 2.46 20.43 -2.38
C GLN A 20 1.44 19.42 -1.86
N THR A 21 0.40 19.93 -1.22
CA THR A 21 -0.83 19.17 -0.98
C THR A 21 -1.34 18.65 -2.32
N VAL A 22 -1.39 17.33 -2.46
CA VAL A 22 -2.00 16.69 -3.62
C VAL A 22 -3.49 17.04 -3.65
N LYS A 23 -3.87 18.05 -4.43
CA LYS A 23 -5.29 18.31 -4.72
C LYS A 23 -5.84 17.10 -5.46
N GLN A 24 -6.69 16.36 -4.80
CA GLN A 24 -7.41 15.22 -5.38
C GLN A 24 -8.24 15.70 -6.57
N LYS A 25 -7.90 15.23 -7.76
CA LYS A 25 -8.82 15.31 -8.91
C LYS A 25 -9.98 14.36 -8.63
N LYS A 26 -11.22 14.88 -8.66
CA LYS A 26 -12.43 14.06 -8.64
C LYS A 26 -12.28 12.91 -9.64
N VAL A 27 -12.53 11.69 -9.16
CA VAL A 27 -12.47 10.47 -9.97
C VAL A 27 -13.51 10.59 -11.07
N ALA A 28 -13.06 10.85 -12.29
CA ALA A 28 -13.88 10.73 -13.48
C ALA A 28 -14.09 9.25 -13.79
N LYS A 29 -15.30 8.90 -14.24
CA LYS A 29 -15.65 7.52 -14.65
C LYS A 29 -14.66 6.99 -15.69
N PRO A 30 -14.34 5.68 -15.68
CA PRO A 30 -13.29 5.11 -16.52
C PRO A 30 -13.69 5.21 -18.00
N VAL A 31 -12.90 5.97 -18.75
CA VAL A 31 -12.87 5.89 -20.22
C VAL A 31 -11.81 4.86 -20.58
N SER A 32 -12.19 3.88 -21.38
CA SER A 32 -11.32 2.83 -21.88
C SER A 32 -10.17 3.40 -22.70
N ALA A 33 -8.92 3.23 -22.23
CA ALA A 33 -7.73 3.52 -22.99
C ALA A 33 -7.04 2.23 -23.45
N PRO A 34 -6.44 2.21 -24.67
CA PRO A 34 -5.84 1.01 -25.24
C PRO A 34 -4.57 0.61 -24.50
N LYS A 35 -4.38 -0.70 -24.34
CA LYS A 35 -3.24 -1.33 -23.68
C LYS A 35 -1.94 -1.05 -24.43
N PRO A 36 -0.85 -0.62 -23.74
CA PRO A 36 0.48 -0.78 -24.29
C PRO A 36 0.95 -2.23 -24.07
N GLU A 37 1.27 -2.92 -25.14
CA GLU A 37 1.97 -4.21 -25.07
C GLU A 37 3.41 -4.00 -24.59
N VAL A 38 3.67 -4.34 -23.33
CA VAL A 38 5.03 -4.39 -22.79
C VAL A 38 5.54 -5.82 -22.89
N LYS A 39 6.38 -6.09 -23.85
CA LYS A 39 7.17 -7.32 -23.92
C LYS A 39 8.19 -7.30 -22.78
N LYS A 40 7.96 -8.09 -21.73
CA LYS A 40 8.91 -8.29 -20.62
C LYS A 40 9.95 -9.33 -21.05
N GLU A 41 11.19 -8.93 -21.25
CA GLU A 41 12.32 -9.85 -21.41
C GLU A 41 12.63 -10.53 -20.07
N CYS A 42 12.51 -11.84 -20.05
CA CYS A 42 12.89 -12.68 -18.91
C CYS A 42 14.41 -12.85 -18.86
N LYS A 43 15.11 -12.18 -17.94
CA LYS A 43 16.57 -12.26 -17.75
C LYS A 43 17.04 -13.35 -16.78
N LYS A 44 16.28 -14.39 -16.51
CA LYS A 44 16.75 -15.58 -15.78
C LYS A 44 16.52 -16.83 -16.62
N GLN A 45 17.62 -17.57 -16.81
CA GLN A 45 17.68 -18.81 -17.58
C GLN A 45 16.79 -19.89 -16.94
N CYS A 46 15.52 -19.93 -17.35
CA CYS A 46 14.62 -21.04 -17.02
C CYS A 46 14.93 -22.21 -17.96
N LYS A 47 15.25 -23.38 -17.42
CA LYS A 47 15.39 -24.65 -18.14
C LYS A 47 14.04 -25.27 -18.57
N CYS A 48 12.96 -24.52 -18.63
CA CYS A 48 11.65 -24.95 -19.09
C CYS A 48 11.42 -24.40 -20.50
N GLY A 49 11.29 -25.27 -21.49
CA GLY A 49 11.09 -24.89 -22.89
C GLY A 49 9.90 -23.95 -23.09
N GLY A 50 10.19 -22.72 -23.42
CA GLY A 50 9.39 -21.83 -24.26
C GLY A 50 8.03 -21.34 -23.83
N ASN A 51 7.51 -21.54 -22.60
CA ASN A 51 6.19 -20.98 -22.21
C ASN A 51 6.10 -20.63 -20.72
N CYS A 52 6.97 -19.75 -20.23
CA CYS A 52 6.82 -19.17 -18.91
C CYS A 52 5.68 -18.15 -18.92
N LYS A 53 4.47 -18.59 -18.65
CA LYS A 53 3.40 -17.70 -18.22
C LYS A 53 3.76 -17.25 -16.80
N HIS A 54 4.24 -16.04 -16.62
CA HIS A 54 4.25 -15.39 -15.32
C HIS A 54 2.78 -15.14 -14.95
N GLU A 55 2.14 -16.15 -14.34
CA GLU A 55 0.86 -15.93 -13.69
C GLU A 55 1.08 -14.93 -12.56
N SER A 56 0.31 -13.84 -12.57
CA SER A 56 0.27 -12.94 -11.43
C SER A 56 -0.10 -13.75 -10.18
N PRO A 57 0.53 -13.50 -9.02
CA PRO A 57 0.25 -14.27 -7.81
C PRO A 57 -1.24 -14.24 -7.51
N GLN A 58 -1.81 -15.40 -7.19
CA GLN A 58 -3.26 -15.53 -6.96
C GLN A 58 -3.70 -14.99 -5.59
N LYS A 59 -2.78 -14.84 -4.63
CA LYS A 59 -3.03 -14.38 -3.27
C LYS A 59 -1.81 -13.65 -2.69
N MET A 60 -1.99 -12.91 -1.60
CA MET A 60 -0.89 -12.36 -0.81
C MET A 60 -0.02 -13.49 -0.26
N THR A 61 1.27 -13.47 -0.59
CA THR A 61 2.25 -14.43 -0.05
C THR A 61 3.14 -13.75 0.96
N ILE A 62 3.76 -14.53 1.85
CA ILE A 62 4.74 -13.98 2.81
C ILE A 62 5.96 -13.36 2.11
N ALA A 63 6.36 -13.87 0.94
CA ALA A 63 7.45 -13.28 0.17
C ALA A 63 7.08 -11.87 -0.34
N MET A 64 5.88 -11.70 -0.92
CA MET A 64 5.37 -10.39 -1.32
C MET A 64 5.26 -9.43 -0.12
N ALA A 65 4.74 -9.93 1.00
CA ALA A 65 4.59 -9.13 2.21
C ALA A 65 5.94 -8.63 2.74
N LYS A 66 6.99 -9.45 2.71
CA LYS A 66 8.35 -9.04 3.09
C LYS A 66 8.90 -7.96 2.17
N GLU A 67 8.79 -8.13 0.84
CA GLU A 67 9.26 -7.13 -0.13
C GLU A 67 8.54 -5.78 0.08
N LEU A 68 7.24 -5.80 0.35
CA LEU A 68 6.44 -4.60 0.62
C LEU A 68 6.85 -3.91 1.93
N ALA A 69 7.05 -4.69 3.00
CA ALA A 69 7.47 -4.14 4.29
C ALA A 69 8.85 -3.50 4.19
N GLU A 70 9.82 -4.17 3.55
CA GLU A 70 11.16 -3.63 3.34
C GLU A 70 11.16 -2.33 2.53
N ALA A 71 10.30 -2.22 1.51
CA ALA A 71 10.16 -1.00 0.73
C ALA A 71 9.65 0.17 1.60
N VAL A 72 8.67 -0.09 2.47
CA VAL A 72 8.14 0.91 3.41
C VAL A 72 9.18 1.30 4.46
N GLU A 73 9.90 0.34 5.04
CA GLU A 73 10.93 0.59 6.05
C GLU A 73 12.08 1.46 5.50
N LYS A 74 12.51 1.20 4.26
CA LYS A 74 13.48 2.05 3.58
C LYS A 74 12.96 3.48 3.40
N ALA A 75 11.74 3.63 2.93
CA ALA A 75 11.11 4.94 2.79
C ALA A 75 10.93 5.65 4.14
N ALA A 76 10.54 4.93 5.19
CA ALA A 76 10.40 5.47 6.55
C ALA A 76 11.75 5.95 7.11
N THR A 77 12.82 5.22 6.83
CA THR A 77 14.20 5.61 7.22
C THR A 77 14.61 6.93 6.55
N ILE A 78 14.29 7.12 5.27
CA ILE A 78 14.57 8.36 4.54
C ILE A 78 13.77 9.53 5.12
N LEU A 79 12.52 9.29 5.52
CA LEU A 79 11.66 10.30 6.18
C LEU A 79 12.02 10.55 7.65
N GLY A 80 12.95 9.79 8.22
CA GLY A 80 13.35 9.90 9.62
C GLY A 80 12.26 9.47 10.62
N VAL A 81 11.33 8.59 10.22
CA VAL A 81 10.26 8.10 11.08
C VAL A 81 10.42 6.61 11.40
N LYS A 82 10.02 6.21 12.60
CA LYS A 82 9.99 4.82 13.04
C LYS A 82 8.57 4.29 12.98
N VAL A 83 8.34 3.28 12.17
CA VAL A 83 6.98 2.80 11.90
C VAL A 83 6.81 1.32 12.21
N VAL A 84 5.56 0.94 12.40
CA VAL A 84 5.11 -0.46 12.36
C VAL A 84 4.33 -0.66 11.08
N VAL A 85 4.65 -1.73 10.37
CA VAL A 85 4.02 -2.13 9.11
C VAL A 85 3.27 -3.43 9.33
N ALA A 86 1.97 -3.44 9.06
CA ALA A 86 1.13 -4.63 9.07
C ALA A 86 0.60 -4.92 7.67
N ILE A 87 0.66 -6.18 7.25
CA ILE A 87 0.11 -6.64 5.97
C ILE A 87 -0.88 -7.77 6.24
N ARG A 88 -2.08 -7.62 5.67
CA ARG A 88 -3.16 -8.61 5.71
C ARG A 88 -3.48 -9.12 4.32
N ASP A 89 -3.98 -10.36 4.23
CA ASP A 89 -4.47 -10.95 2.99
C ASP A 89 -5.88 -10.45 2.63
N GLU A 90 -6.46 -10.99 1.57
CA GLU A 90 -7.82 -10.67 1.10
C GLU A 90 -8.94 -11.06 2.07
N GLY A 91 -8.66 -12.00 2.98
CA GLY A 91 -9.54 -12.40 4.09
C GLY A 91 -9.31 -11.60 5.36
N ALA A 92 -8.47 -10.57 5.30
CA ALA A 92 -8.04 -9.77 6.43
C ALA A 92 -7.25 -10.54 7.51
N ASN A 93 -6.71 -11.73 7.19
CA ASN A 93 -5.81 -12.45 8.07
C ASN A 93 -4.43 -11.75 8.08
N LEU A 94 -3.79 -11.68 9.25
CA LEU A 94 -2.45 -11.12 9.37
C LEU A 94 -1.44 -12.03 8.70
N VAL A 95 -0.70 -11.50 7.72
CA VAL A 95 0.37 -12.20 6.99
C VAL A 95 1.73 -11.81 7.54
N LEU A 96 1.91 -10.50 7.85
CA LEU A 96 3.18 -9.97 8.34
C LEU A 96 2.94 -8.77 9.24
N LEU A 97 3.76 -8.67 10.29
CA LEU A 97 3.88 -7.51 11.16
C LEU A 97 5.36 -7.24 11.41
N HIS A 98 5.85 -6.09 10.95
CA HIS A 98 7.20 -5.61 11.23
C HIS A 98 7.13 -4.33 12.06
N ALA A 99 7.85 -4.30 13.17
CA ALA A 99 8.03 -3.13 14.00
C ALA A 99 9.49 -2.67 13.90
N MET A 100 9.72 -1.46 13.43
CA MET A 100 11.06 -0.87 13.46
C MET A 100 11.46 -0.61 14.91
N ASP A 101 12.77 -0.69 15.16
CA ASP A 101 13.33 -0.36 16.47
C ASP A 101 12.90 1.06 16.87
N ASP A 102 12.54 1.21 18.14
CA ASP A 102 12.05 2.47 18.74
C ASP A 102 10.70 2.98 18.19
N SER A 103 9.94 2.15 17.47
CA SER A 103 8.58 2.49 17.07
C SER A 103 7.62 2.53 18.28
N TYR A 104 6.55 3.31 18.19
CA TYR A 104 5.58 3.41 19.29
C TYR A 104 4.81 2.12 19.51
N ILE A 105 4.64 1.68 20.75
CA ILE A 105 3.87 0.49 21.13
C ILE A 105 2.43 0.57 20.58
N ALA A 106 1.80 1.74 20.65
CA ALA A 106 0.46 1.95 20.10
C ALA A 106 0.36 1.69 18.59
N SER A 107 1.47 1.85 17.85
CA SER A 107 1.53 1.63 16.41
C SER A 107 1.39 0.15 16.03
N VAL A 108 1.68 -0.76 16.94
CA VAL A 108 1.54 -2.21 16.72
C VAL A 108 0.07 -2.58 16.43
N GLN A 109 -0.84 -2.09 17.26
CA GLN A 109 -2.28 -2.34 17.03
C GLN A 109 -2.82 -1.44 15.92
N ALA A 110 -2.45 -0.15 15.92
CA ALA A 110 -2.95 0.81 14.95
C ALA A 110 -2.61 0.41 13.50
N SER A 111 -1.41 -0.11 13.22
CA SER A 111 -1.05 -0.58 11.88
C SER A 111 -1.93 -1.76 11.43
N GLN A 112 -2.22 -2.70 12.33
CA GLN A 112 -3.08 -3.84 12.06
C GLN A 112 -4.53 -3.43 11.77
N ASP A 113 -5.07 -2.47 12.55
CA ASP A 113 -6.43 -1.98 12.38
C ASP A 113 -6.56 -1.13 11.10
N LYS A 114 -5.53 -0.34 10.74
CA LYS A 114 -5.47 0.37 9.46
C LYS A 114 -5.45 -0.62 8.28
N ALA A 115 -4.65 -1.70 8.34
CA ALA A 115 -4.61 -2.73 7.32
C ALA A 115 -5.97 -3.44 7.20
N TYR A 116 -6.59 -3.79 8.35
CA TYR A 116 -7.93 -4.38 8.38
C TYR A 116 -8.97 -3.46 7.73
N THR A 117 -9.00 -2.20 8.14
CA THR A 117 -9.95 -1.21 7.60
C THR A 117 -9.81 -1.05 6.10
N ALA A 118 -8.58 -1.01 5.58
CA ALA A 118 -8.32 -0.89 4.15
C ALA A 118 -8.87 -2.08 3.35
N VAL A 119 -8.76 -3.31 3.89
CA VAL A 119 -9.32 -4.51 3.26
C VAL A 119 -10.84 -4.53 3.39
N ALA A 120 -11.36 -4.29 4.60
CA ALA A 120 -12.79 -4.39 4.92
C ALA A 120 -13.64 -3.38 4.14
N LEU A 121 -13.18 -2.14 4.04
CA LEU A 121 -13.86 -1.06 3.31
C LEU A 121 -13.44 -0.97 1.83
N LYS A 122 -12.42 -1.70 1.41
CA LYS A 122 -11.85 -1.72 0.04
C LYS A 122 -11.41 -0.34 -0.45
N MET A 123 -11.00 0.53 0.48
CA MET A 123 -10.56 1.90 0.20
C MET A 123 -9.44 2.32 1.14
N PRO A 124 -8.63 3.34 0.76
CA PRO A 124 -7.64 3.92 1.66
C PRO A 124 -8.29 4.52 2.91
N THR A 125 -7.67 4.34 4.08
CA THR A 125 -8.26 4.75 5.35
C THR A 125 -8.41 6.26 5.52
N HIS A 126 -7.58 7.07 4.86
CA HIS A 126 -7.77 8.52 4.85
C HIS A 126 -9.03 8.94 4.08
N ILE A 127 -9.36 8.22 2.99
CA ILE A 127 -10.62 8.43 2.26
C ILE A 127 -11.80 7.97 3.10
N ALA A 128 -11.69 6.80 3.77
CA ALA A 128 -12.72 6.31 4.67
C ALA A 128 -13.03 7.31 5.81
N LEU A 129 -11.99 7.98 6.34
CA LEU A 129 -12.15 9.05 7.32
C LEU A 129 -12.92 10.24 6.76
N ASP A 130 -12.61 10.68 5.54
CA ASP A 130 -13.30 11.80 4.92
C ASP A 130 -14.76 11.46 4.63
N GLU A 131 -15.02 10.26 4.08
CA GLU A 131 -16.37 9.75 3.81
C GLU A 131 -17.21 9.52 5.09
N SER A 132 -16.58 9.24 6.24
CA SER A 132 -17.28 9.06 7.51
C SER A 132 -17.77 10.36 8.16
N ARG A 133 -17.30 11.51 7.67
CA ARG A 133 -17.66 12.82 8.24
C ARG A 133 -18.85 13.46 7.57
N SER A 134 -19.04 13.23 6.29
CA SER A 134 -20.13 13.84 5.48
C SER A 134 -20.33 13.15 4.14
N GLY A 135 -19.84 11.92 4.00
CA GLY A 135 -19.90 11.16 2.75
C GLY A 135 -20.74 9.89 2.86
N SER A 136 -20.40 8.92 2.04
CA SER A 136 -21.11 7.64 1.94
C SER A 136 -21.01 6.75 3.18
N LEU A 137 -20.09 7.04 4.09
CA LEU A 137 -19.87 6.32 5.34
C LEU A 137 -20.24 7.17 6.57
N ASP A 138 -21.12 8.17 6.40
CA ASP A 138 -21.53 9.03 7.50
C ASP A 138 -22.08 8.22 8.67
N GLY A 139 -21.61 8.53 9.89
CA GLY A 139 -21.94 7.78 11.10
C GLY A 139 -21.07 6.55 11.38
N LEU A 140 -20.19 6.14 10.46
CA LEU A 140 -19.20 5.10 10.75
C LEU A 140 -18.16 5.66 11.73
N THR A 141 -17.99 4.97 12.86
CA THR A 141 -17.01 5.31 13.89
C THR A 141 -15.94 4.23 14.03
N ASN A 142 -14.85 4.55 14.72
CA ASN A 142 -13.84 3.57 15.10
C ASN A 142 -14.45 2.49 16.00
N GLY A 143 -14.02 1.26 15.82
CA GLY A 143 -14.43 0.11 16.61
C GLY A 143 -14.35 -1.20 15.85
N ASN A 144 -14.31 -2.32 16.56
CA ASN A 144 -14.26 -3.67 15.96
C ASN A 144 -13.15 -3.84 14.89
N GLY A 145 -11.97 -3.26 15.12
CA GLY A 145 -10.87 -3.27 14.16
C GLY A 145 -10.95 -2.19 13.07
N ILE A 146 -12.03 -1.43 12.99
CA ILE A 146 -12.11 -0.26 12.11
C ILE A 146 -11.36 0.91 12.75
N LEU A 147 -10.37 1.43 12.03
CA LEU A 147 -9.62 2.61 12.42
C LEU A 147 -9.62 3.63 11.27
N LEU A 148 -10.41 4.68 11.44
CA LEU A 148 -10.54 5.78 10.48
C LEU A 148 -9.41 6.79 10.68
N LEU A 149 -8.21 6.40 10.29
CA LEU A 149 -6.99 7.20 10.39
C LEU A 149 -6.08 6.88 9.21
N GLY A 150 -5.48 7.89 8.58
CA GLY A 150 -4.59 7.71 7.44
C GLY A 150 -3.44 6.73 7.70
N GLY A 151 -2.98 6.05 6.64
CA GLY A 151 -1.90 5.06 6.69
C GLY A 151 -2.32 3.63 6.37
N GLY A 152 -3.60 3.38 6.08
CA GLY A 152 -4.07 2.10 5.55
C GLY A 152 -4.34 2.19 4.04
N TYR A 153 -3.91 1.17 3.29
CA TYR A 153 -4.11 1.13 1.84
C TYR A 153 -4.45 -0.28 1.34
N PRO A 154 -5.48 -0.44 0.47
CA PRO A 154 -5.80 -1.75 -0.11
C PRO A 154 -4.80 -2.06 -1.24
N LEU A 155 -4.19 -3.23 -1.18
CA LEU A 155 -3.30 -3.76 -2.21
C LEU A 155 -4.15 -4.48 -3.27
N ARG A 156 -4.35 -3.85 -4.40
CA ARG A 156 -5.28 -4.33 -5.43
C ARG A 156 -4.82 -4.03 -6.84
N THR A 157 -5.30 -4.86 -7.77
CA THR A 157 -5.36 -4.57 -9.21
C THR A 157 -6.77 -4.12 -9.58
N ASP A 158 -7.00 -3.79 -10.84
CA ASP A 158 -8.35 -3.46 -11.34
C ASP A 158 -9.35 -4.62 -11.17
N LYS A 159 -8.86 -5.84 -11.08
CA LYS A 159 -9.67 -7.06 -11.06
C LYS A 159 -9.86 -7.66 -9.67
N LYS A 160 -8.91 -7.45 -8.74
CA LYS A 160 -8.86 -8.21 -7.50
C LYS A 160 -8.15 -7.43 -6.38
N ILE A 161 -8.64 -7.60 -5.15
CA ILE A 161 -7.93 -7.26 -3.92
C ILE A 161 -7.07 -8.45 -3.50
N TYR A 162 -5.80 -8.19 -3.19
CA TYR A 162 -4.84 -9.16 -2.67
C TYR A 162 -4.68 -9.06 -1.16
N GLY A 163 -5.05 -7.93 -0.60
CA GLY A 163 -4.94 -7.66 0.82
C GLY A 163 -4.90 -6.18 1.12
N GLY A 164 -4.32 -5.82 2.25
CA GLY A 164 -4.12 -4.44 2.66
C GLY A 164 -2.87 -4.27 3.49
N ILE A 165 -2.34 -3.06 3.44
CA ILE A 165 -1.22 -2.63 4.27
C ILE A 165 -1.67 -1.52 5.21
N GLY A 166 -1.13 -1.53 6.43
CA GLY A 166 -1.28 -0.48 7.41
C GLY A 166 0.08 -0.05 7.93
N VAL A 167 0.32 1.24 7.91
CA VAL A 167 1.53 1.88 8.42
C VAL A 167 1.16 2.82 9.55
N SER A 168 1.90 2.77 10.64
CA SER A 168 1.67 3.62 11.81
C SER A 168 2.99 3.95 12.51
N GLY A 169 3.19 5.22 12.88
CA GLY A 169 4.37 5.69 13.61
C GLY A 169 4.72 7.15 13.36
N GLY A 170 4.31 7.69 12.22
CA GLY A 170 4.46 9.09 11.86
C GLY A 170 3.18 9.90 12.06
N THR A 171 3.13 11.07 11.39
CA THR A 171 1.89 11.82 11.24
C THR A 171 0.93 11.10 10.28
N LYS A 172 -0.34 11.51 10.27
CA LYS A 172 -1.34 10.98 9.33
C LYS A 172 -0.86 11.06 7.88
N GLU A 173 -0.21 12.14 7.51
CA GLU A 173 0.30 12.40 6.17
C GLU A 173 1.50 11.50 5.84
N GLN A 174 2.43 11.34 6.78
CA GLN A 174 3.60 10.46 6.64
C GLN A 174 3.16 9.00 6.51
N ASP A 175 2.31 8.53 7.41
CA ASP A 175 1.77 7.16 7.38
C ASP A 175 1.03 6.88 6.07
N THR A 176 0.21 7.83 5.59
CA THR A 176 -0.51 7.71 4.32
C THR A 176 0.44 7.63 3.13
N THR A 177 1.49 8.47 3.12
CA THR A 177 2.48 8.46 2.05
C THR A 177 3.24 7.14 2.00
N LEU A 178 3.66 6.63 3.15
CA LEU A 178 4.35 5.33 3.25
C LEU A 178 3.45 4.18 2.76
N ALA A 179 2.17 4.21 3.09
CA ALA A 179 1.22 3.23 2.57
C ALA A 179 1.02 3.35 1.04
N MET A 180 1.07 4.56 0.48
CA MET A 180 1.05 4.78 -0.97
C MET A 180 2.32 4.28 -1.66
N VAL A 181 3.49 4.37 -1.03
CA VAL A 181 4.74 3.75 -1.53
C VAL A 181 4.55 2.26 -1.70
N ALA A 182 3.96 1.59 -0.71
CA ALA A 182 3.69 0.16 -0.80
C ALA A 182 2.70 -0.19 -1.93
N ASP A 183 1.65 0.60 -2.13
CA ASP A 183 0.70 0.38 -3.24
C ASP A 183 1.38 0.57 -4.60
N ALA A 184 2.19 1.61 -4.74
CA ALA A 184 2.96 1.85 -5.96
C ALA A 184 3.95 0.72 -6.25
N TYR A 185 4.67 0.25 -5.22
CA TYR A 185 5.56 -0.90 -5.33
C TYR A 185 4.82 -2.18 -5.71
N PHE A 186 3.68 -2.44 -5.05
CA PHE A 186 2.83 -3.59 -5.34
C PHE A 186 2.41 -3.60 -6.81
N LYS A 187 1.92 -2.47 -7.32
CA LYS A 187 1.49 -2.32 -8.71
C LYS A 187 2.62 -2.51 -9.71
N ALA A 188 3.79 -1.98 -9.42
CA ALA A 188 4.96 -2.11 -10.29
C ALA A 188 5.52 -3.53 -10.34
N ARG A 189 5.41 -4.29 -9.24
CA ARG A 189 6.10 -5.57 -9.06
C ARG A 189 5.22 -6.78 -9.27
N PHE A 190 3.95 -6.71 -8.88
CA PHE A 190 3.05 -7.87 -8.76
C PHE A 190 1.74 -7.74 -9.54
N ALA A 191 1.37 -6.53 -10.01
CA ALA A 191 0.12 -6.28 -10.73
C ALA A 191 0.20 -6.46 -12.25
#